data_463570f15b20da525da1b508d522c0fd
#
_entry.id   463570f15b20da525da1b508d522c0fd
#
_cell.length_a   1.000
_cell.length_b   1.000
_cell.length_c   1.000
_cell.angle_alpha   90.00
_cell.angle_beta   90.00
_cell.angle_gamma   90.00
#
_symmetry.space_group_name_H-M   'P 1'
#
loop_
_entity.id
_entity.type
_entity.pdbx_description
1 polymer ?
#
loop_
_entity_poly.entity_id
_entity_poly.type
_entity_poly.pdbx_seq_one_letter_code
_entity_poly.pdbx_strand_id
1 'polypeptide(L)'
;MEEHACGFEPIDCDLKCGNKVQRNRLKAHQINTCSKRLLSCSYCQREFIADTLQSHHTQCPKMPVPCPQKCDAELVREIVESHLKNDCTMANTEKCVFHEAGCTFKAGNGPMAKHLEESQKFHLDLMCTLAHKQQELIKQLTNQLDKCSTSYNGVLVWKIKDFSKRLQEAKSQDGLELVSATFYTSQYGYKIQASLFLNGNGGGENSHMSVYIKILPGEYDSILKWPFKHTVSFTLLDQADTRRDACNIVESFIPDPTWQNFQRPSKEPDQLGFGFPKFVPHEMLSQRHYVRDDCLFIKIRVDPSRNVAV
;
A
#
# COMPACT_ATOMS: atom_id res chain seq x y z
N MET A 1 21.71 -102.50 0.77
CA MET A 1 20.70 -102.02 1.73
C MET A 1 20.42 -100.58 1.39
N GLU A 2 19.32 -100.28 0.70
CA GLU A 2 18.86 -98.90 0.46
C GLU A 2 18.38 -98.33 1.78
N GLU A 3 19.04 -97.31 2.27
CA GLU A 3 18.58 -96.59 3.45
C GLU A 3 17.22 -95.96 3.17
N HIS A 4 16.22 -96.44 3.83
CA HIS A 4 14.84 -95.95 3.72
C HIS A 4 14.78 -94.57 4.35
N ALA A 5 14.96 -93.50 3.57
CA ALA A 5 14.90 -92.17 4.04
C ALA A 5 13.44 -91.82 4.46
N CYS A 6 13.23 -91.64 5.76
CA CYS A 6 11.91 -91.37 6.31
C CYS A 6 11.36 -90.04 5.79
N GLY A 7 10.13 -90.09 5.20
CA GLY A 7 9.49 -88.87 4.66
C GLY A 7 9.07 -87.86 5.72
N PHE A 8 8.97 -88.26 7.00
CA PHE A 8 8.61 -87.39 8.11
C PHE A 8 9.82 -86.82 8.86
N GLU A 9 11.06 -87.22 8.46
CA GLU A 9 12.27 -86.69 9.04
C GLU A 9 12.42 -85.17 8.78
N PRO A 10 12.68 -84.33 9.83
CA PRO A 10 12.93 -82.88 9.65
C PRO A 10 14.31 -82.71 9.03
N ILE A 11 14.35 -82.13 7.84
CA ILE A 11 15.59 -81.79 7.14
C ILE A 11 15.66 -80.29 6.96
N ASP A 12 16.87 -79.71 6.84
CA ASP A 12 17.08 -78.35 6.57
C ASP A 12 16.71 -77.98 5.14
N CYS A 13 16.09 -76.81 4.91
CA CYS A 13 15.70 -76.38 3.60
C CYS A 13 16.95 -76.04 2.75
N ASP A 14 17.00 -76.63 1.54
CA ASP A 14 18.11 -76.46 0.59
C ASP A 14 18.34 -75.01 0.20
N LEU A 15 17.30 -74.17 0.24
CA LEU A 15 17.37 -72.73 -0.01
C LEU A 15 17.91 -71.93 1.19
N LYS A 16 18.38 -72.62 2.24
CA LYS A 16 19.00 -72.01 3.45
C LYS A 16 18.12 -70.94 4.11
N CYS A 17 16.80 -71.17 4.19
CA CYS A 17 15.90 -70.22 4.84
C CYS A 17 15.93 -70.31 6.37
N GLY A 18 16.67 -71.24 6.95
CA GLY A 18 16.78 -71.46 8.39
C GLY A 18 15.66 -72.35 8.97
N ASN A 19 14.71 -72.75 8.19
CA ASN A 19 13.60 -73.67 8.68
C ASN A 19 13.88 -75.15 8.43
N LYS A 20 13.61 -75.92 9.40
CA LYS A 20 13.59 -77.40 9.26
C LYS A 20 12.14 -77.86 8.86
N VAL A 21 12.06 -78.64 7.78
CA VAL A 21 10.80 -79.02 7.16
C VAL A 21 10.79 -80.59 6.97
N GLN A 22 9.67 -81.25 7.16
CA GLN A 22 9.57 -82.61 6.84
C GLN A 22 9.93 -82.89 5.39
N ARG A 23 10.70 -83.98 5.15
CA ARG A 23 11.21 -84.35 3.82
C ARG A 23 10.13 -84.39 2.75
N ASN A 24 8.97 -84.93 3.05
CA ASN A 24 7.83 -85.02 2.15
C ASN A 24 7.17 -83.67 1.84
N ARG A 25 7.38 -82.65 2.70
CA ARG A 25 6.83 -81.29 2.52
C ARG A 25 7.85 -80.29 1.97
N LEU A 26 9.11 -80.70 1.76
CA LEU A 26 10.19 -79.82 1.35
C LEU A 26 9.86 -79.08 0.04
N LYS A 27 9.41 -79.79 -0.99
CA LYS A 27 9.04 -79.16 -2.29
C LYS A 27 7.90 -78.19 -2.16
N ALA A 28 6.86 -78.52 -1.41
CA ALA A 28 5.75 -77.59 -1.17
C ALA A 28 6.20 -76.34 -0.39
N HIS A 29 7.07 -76.53 0.60
CA HIS A 29 7.68 -75.42 1.33
C HIS A 29 8.50 -74.53 0.41
N GLN A 30 9.36 -75.08 -0.43
CA GLN A 30 10.22 -74.27 -1.36
C GLN A 30 9.37 -73.46 -2.32
N ILE A 31 8.23 -73.97 -2.79
CA ILE A 31 7.36 -73.28 -3.76
C ILE A 31 6.48 -72.23 -3.07
N ASN A 32 5.89 -72.51 -1.92
CA ASN A 32 4.81 -71.71 -1.37
C ASN A 32 5.21 -70.86 -0.16
N THR A 33 6.06 -71.42 0.75
CA THR A 33 6.27 -70.81 2.08
C THR A 33 7.72 -70.44 2.41
N CYS A 34 8.70 -70.82 1.56
CA CYS A 34 10.08 -70.52 1.82
C CYS A 34 10.37 -69.05 1.66
N SER A 35 10.97 -68.40 2.67
CA SER A 35 11.35 -66.99 2.63
C SER A 35 12.44 -66.68 1.59
N LYS A 36 13.21 -67.74 1.20
CA LYS A 36 14.28 -67.62 0.19
C LYS A 36 13.88 -68.11 -1.21
N ARG A 37 12.58 -68.40 -1.42
CA ARG A 37 12.08 -68.74 -2.76
C ARG A 37 12.19 -67.54 -3.69
N LEU A 38 12.35 -67.76 -4.99
CA LEU A 38 12.34 -66.72 -5.99
C LEU A 38 10.89 -66.38 -6.36
N LEU A 39 10.61 -65.09 -6.40
CA LEU A 39 9.35 -64.50 -6.86
C LEU A 39 9.61 -63.42 -7.88
N SER A 40 8.87 -63.40 -8.95
CA SER A 40 8.95 -62.32 -9.96
C SER A 40 8.14 -61.12 -9.47
N CYS A 41 8.73 -59.93 -9.57
CA CYS A 41 8.00 -58.69 -9.32
C CYS A 41 6.90 -58.47 -10.39
N SER A 42 5.66 -58.28 -9.97
CA SER A 42 4.52 -58.05 -10.85
C SER A 42 4.65 -56.81 -11.77
N TYR A 43 5.49 -55.87 -11.37
CA TYR A 43 5.66 -54.60 -12.10
C TYR A 43 6.84 -54.65 -13.10
N CYS A 44 8.03 -55.08 -12.65
CA CYS A 44 9.23 -55.05 -13.49
C CYS A 44 9.68 -56.43 -14.02
N GLN A 45 8.97 -57.52 -13.65
CA GLN A 45 9.23 -58.92 -14.04
C GLN A 45 10.62 -59.47 -13.65
N ARG A 46 11.38 -58.76 -12.82
CA ARG A 46 12.64 -59.26 -12.28
C ARG A 46 12.41 -60.16 -11.12
N GLU A 47 13.27 -61.15 -10.94
CA GLU A 47 13.18 -62.13 -9.85
C GLU A 47 13.88 -61.64 -8.58
N PHE A 48 13.22 -61.83 -7.46
CA PHE A 48 13.70 -61.46 -6.12
C PHE A 48 13.43 -62.56 -5.12
N ILE A 49 14.23 -62.63 -4.10
CA ILE A 49 13.95 -63.52 -2.96
C ILE A 49 12.71 -62.97 -2.26
N ALA A 50 11.80 -63.87 -1.83
CA ALA A 50 10.51 -63.49 -1.23
C ALA A 50 10.65 -62.48 -0.08
N ASP A 51 11.67 -62.60 0.76
CA ASP A 51 12.00 -61.65 1.85
C ASP A 51 12.27 -60.22 1.35
N THR A 52 12.85 -60.09 0.16
CA THR A 52 13.30 -58.79 -0.37
C THR A 52 12.34 -58.16 -1.38
N LEU A 53 11.31 -58.92 -1.78
CA LEU A 53 10.36 -58.43 -2.80
C LEU A 53 9.56 -57.23 -2.30
N GLN A 54 9.18 -57.19 -1.03
CA GLN A 54 8.45 -56.06 -0.46
C GLN A 54 9.31 -54.79 -0.42
N SER A 55 10.57 -54.92 -0.03
CA SER A 55 11.51 -53.77 -0.06
C SER A 55 11.82 -53.32 -1.48
N HIS A 56 11.88 -54.25 -2.45
CA HIS A 56 12.01 -53.89 -3.85
C HIS A 56 10.79 -53.08 -4.34
N HIS A 57 9.58 -53.38 -3.95
CA HIS A 57 8.40 -52.63 -4.37
C HIS A 57 8.49 -51.15 -4.00
N THR A 58 9.09 -50.79 -2.85
CA THR A 58 9.30 -49.38 -2.48
C THR A 58 10.24 -48.64 -3.42
N GLN A 59 11.09 -49.36 -4.17
CA GLN A 59 12.10 -48.81 -5.08
C GLN A 59 11.90 -49.25 -6.55
N CYS A 60 10.89 -50.07 -6.83
CA CYS A 60 10.67 -50.57 -8.18
C CYS A 60 10.40 -49.45 -9.18
N PRO A 61 11.22 -49.32 -10.25
CA PRO A 61 11.04 -48.26 -11.25
C PRO A 61 9.75 -48.34 -12.04
N LYS A 62 9.23 -49.55 -12.21
CA LYS A 62 7.98 -49.84 -12.95
C LYS A 62 6.72 -49.83 -12.07
N MET A 63 6.85 -49.59 -10.77
CA MET A 63 5.69 -49.53 -9.89
C MET A 63 4.89 -48.24 -10.17
N PRO A 64 3.55 -48.33 -10.34
CA PRO A 64 2.70 -47.14 -10.43
C PRO A 64 2.73 -46.35 -9.14
N VAL A 65 2.90 -45.05 -9.28
CA VAL A 65 2.88 -44.06 -8.20
C VAL A 65 2.06 -42.84 -8.62
N PRO A 66 1.29 -42.25 -7.71
CA PRO A 66 0.59 -41.00 -8.00
C PRO A 66 1.59 -39.86 -8.20
N CYS A 67 1.21 -38.89 -9.02
CA CYS A 67 2.02 -37.67 -9.21
C CYS A 67 2.22 -36.94 -7.87
N PRO A 68 3.47 -36.60 -7.48
CA PRO A 68 3.76 -35.84 -6.25
C PRO A 68 3.06 -34.46 -6.21
N GLN A 69 2.80 -33.86 -7.37
CA GLN A 69 2.12 -32.57 -7.49
C GLN A 69 0.59 -32.70 -7.58
N LYS A 70 0.06 -33.93 -7.42
CA LYS A 70 -1.39 -34.19 -7.40
C LYS A 70 -2.13 -33.71 -8.66
N CYS A 71 -1.55 -33.97 -9.83
CA CYS A 71 -2.21 -33.69 -11.11
C CYS A 71 -3.12 -34.81 -11.60
N ASP A 72 -3.49 -35.75 -10.69
CA ASP A 72 -4.35 -36.97 -10.91
C ASP A 72 -3.76 -37.98 -11.91
N ALA A 73 -2.50 -37.81 -12.34
CA ALA A 73 -1.84 -38.81 -13.18
C ALA A 73 -1.22 -39.93 -12.34
N GLU A 74 -1.50 -41.18 -12.72
CA GLU A 74 -0.78 -42.38 -12.25
C GLU A 74 0.35 -42.68 -13.23
N LEU A 75 1.57 -42.76 -12.74
CA LEU A 75 2.79 -42.87 -13.54
C LEU A 75 3.67 -44.00 -13.00
N VAL A 76 4.41 -44.68 -13.88
CA VAL A 76 5.49 -45.55 -13.40
C VAL A 76 6.62 -44.68 -12.82
N ARG A 77 7.19 -45.12 -11.71
CA ARG A 77 8.16 -44.32 -10.93
C ARG A 77 9.29 -43.72 -11.78
N GLU A 78 9.80 -44.46 -12.77
CA GLU A 78 10.92 -44.03 -13.61
C GLU A 78 10.63 -42.79 -14.48
N ILE A 79 9.34 -42.52 -14.81
CA ILE A 79 8.97 -41.39 -15.65
C ILE A 79 8.46 -40.19 -14.86
N VAL A 80 8.38 -40.28 -13.52
CA VAL A 80 7.86 -39.19 -12.69
C VAL A 80 8.67 -37.89 -12.87
N GLU A 81 9.99 -38.00 -12.96
CA GLU A 81 10.85 -36.82 -13.15
C GLU A 81 10.64 -36.13 -14.50
N SER A 82 10.52 -36.92 -15.58
CA SER A 82 10.25 -36.38 -16.91
C SER A 82 8.84 -35.78 -16.99
N HIS A 83 7.86 -36.42 -16.37
CA HIS A 83 6.50 -35.90 -16.25
C HIS A 83 6.46 -34.57 -15.50
N LEU A 84 7.18 -34.44 -14.37
CA LEU A 84 7.24 -33.19 -13.61
C LEU A 84 7.87 -32.04 -14.42
N LYS A 85 8.81 -32.36 -15.31
CA LYS A 85 9.47 -31.35 -16.15
C LYS A 85 8.63 -30.92 -17.36
N ASN A 86 7.92 -31.86 -18.00
CA ASN A 86 7.34 -31.64 -19.32
C ASN A 86 5.81 -31.68 -19.35
N ASP A 87 5.19 -32.58 -18.59
CA ASP A 87 3.79 -32.99 -18.79
C ASP A 87 2.88 -32.69 -17.60
N CYS A 88 3.44 -32.35 -16.42
CA CYS A 88 2.64 -32.15 -15.23
C CYS A 88 1.89 -30.81 -15.28
N THR A 89 0.57 -30.86 -15.30
CA THR A 89 -0.28 -29.67 -15.31
C THR A 89 -0.19 -28.85 -14.03
N MET A 90 0.28 -29.47 -12.94
CA MET A 90 0.43 -28.82 -11.61
C MET A 90 1.88 -28.44 -11.28
N ALA A 91 2.86 -28.91 -12.07
CA ALA A 91 4.24 -28.43 -11.99
C ALA A 91 4.39 -27.13 -12.78
N ASN A 92 5.29 -26.24 -12.35
CA ASN A 92 5.52 -24.94 -12.97
C ASN A 92 4.26 -24.06 -13.04
N THR A 93 3.40 -24.11 -12.04
CA THR A 93 2.24 -23.23 -11.97
C THR A 93 2.65 -21.82 -11.61
N GLU A 94 2.23 -20.86 -12.44
CA GLU A 94 2.33 -19.44 -12.16
C GLU A 94 1.04 -18.93 -11.52
N LYS A 95 1.16 -17.85 -10.74
CA LYS A 95 0.01 -17.13 -10.21
C LYS A 95 -0.61 -16.29 -11.31
N CYS A 96 -1.93 -16.16 -11.30
CA CYS A 96 -2.62 -15.24 -12.18
C CYS A 96 -2.04 -13.82 -12.05
N VAL A 97 -1.91 -13.09 -13.18
CA VAL A 97 -1.41 -11.69 -13.19
C VAL A 97 -2.22 -10.75 -12.31
N PHE A 98 -3.48 -11.09 -12.04
CA PHE A 98 -4.37 -10.38 -11.11
C PHE A 98 -4.27 -10.87 -9.65
N HIS A 99 -3.20 -11.58 -9.30
CA HIS A 99 -3.01 -12.08 -7.93
C HIS A 99 -2.98 -10.96 -6.90
N GLU A 100 -2.29 -9.85 -7.19
CA GLU A 100 -2.23 -8.68 -6.32
C GLU A 100 -3.60 -8.01 -6.12
N ALA A 101 -4.50 -8.16 -7.09
CA ALA A 101 -5.88 -7.70 -6.98
C ALA A 101 -6.78 -8.69 -6.22
N GLY A 102 -6.30 -9.91 -5.92
CA GLY A 102 -7.02 -10.93 -5.13
C GLY A 102 -7.41 -12.20 -5.88
N CYS A 103 -6.96 -12.40 -7.13
CA CYS A 103 -7.18 -13.66 -7.84
C CYS A 103 -6.31 -14.78 -7.24
N THR A 104 -6.90 -15.86 -6.80
CA THR A 104 -6.19 -17.00 -6.18
C THR A 104 -5.81 -18.09 -7.16
N PHE A 105 -6.18 -17.96 -8.43
CA PHE A 105 -5.93 -18.96 -9.46
C PHE A 105 -4.43 -19.13 -9.75
N LYS A 106 -4.02 -20.41 -9.90
CA LYS A 106 -2.65 -20.80 -10.25
C LYS A 106 -2.73 -21.96 -11.22
N ALA A 107 -2.01 -21.88 -12.32
CA ALA A 107 -1.92 -22.96 -13.31
C ALA A 107 -0.74 -22.76 -14.25
N GLY A 108 -0.41 -23.79 -15.07
CA GLY A 108 0.51 -23.65 -16.18
C GLY A 108 -0.12 -22.86 -17.34
N ASN A 109 0.71 -22.56 -18.36
CA ASN A 109 0.37 -21.63 -19.45
C ASN A 109 -0.99 -21.88 -20.15
N GLY A 110 -1.30 -23.12 -20.50
CA GLY A 110 -2.55 -23.43 -21.22
C GLY A 110 -3.82 -23.14 -20.40
N PRO A 111 -3.96 -23.72 -19.20
CA PRO A 111 -5.08 -23.42 -18.30
C PRO A 111 -5.12 -21.96 -17.84
N MET A 112 -3.96 -21.26 -17.75
CA MET A 112 -3.89 -19.85 -17.40
C MET A 112 -4.51 -18.97 -18.49
N ALA A 113 -4.20 -19.24 -19.76
CA ALA A 113 -4.77 -18.48 -20.88
C ALA A 113 -6.30 -18.58 -20.90
N LYS A 114 -6.84 -19.78 -20.71
CA LYS A 114 -8.29 -20.03 -20.62
C LYS A 114 -8.91 -19.28 -19.42
N HIS A 115 -8.28 -19.35 -18.26
CA HIS A 115 -8.74 -18.62 -17.05
C HIS A 115 -8.79 -17.11 -17.30
N LEU A 116 -7.77 -16.52 -17.93
CA LEU A 116 -7.74 -15.09 -18.22
C LEU A 116 -8.87 -14.67 -19.16
N GLU A 117 -9.18 -15.50 -20.15
CA GLU A 117 -10.28 -15.24 -21.08
C GLU A 117 -11.66 -15.37 -20.41
N GLU A 118 -11.89 -16.46 -19.67
CA GLU A 118 -13.18 -16.75 -19.04
C GLU A 118 -13.47 -15.86 -17.81
N SER A 119 -12.43 -15.37 -17.13
CA SER A 119 -12.58 -14.61 -15.86
C SER A 119 -12.41 -13.11 -16.02
N GLN A 120 -12.56 -12.53 -17.22
CA GLN A 120 -12.35 -11.10 -17.47
C GLN A 120 -13.20 -10.20 -16.57
N LYS A 121 -14.50 -10.49 -16.45
CA LYS A 121 -15.41 -9.72 -15.58
C LYS A 121 -14.99 -9.79 -14.11
N PHE A 122 -14.65 -10.99 -13.63
CA PHE A 122 -14.18 -11.18 -12.27
C PHE A 122 -12.89 -10.39 -12.00
N HIS A 123 -11.92 -10.41 -12.94
CA HIS A 123 -10.69 -9.63 -12.81
C HIS A 123 -10.96 -8.13 -12.82
N LEU A 124 -11.90 -7.66 -13.65
CA LEU A 124 -12.30 -6.26 -13.66
C LEU A 124 -12.89 -5.83 -12.30
N ASP A 125 -13.77 -6.64 -11.72
CA ASP A 125 -14.36 -6.37 -10.40
C ASP A 125 -13.28 -6.32 -9.30
N LEU A 126 -12.29 -7.22 -9.35
CA LEU A 126 -11.14 -7.20 -8.44
C LEU A 126 -10.31 -5.92 -8.59
N MET A 127 -10.03 -5.50 -9.83
CA MET A 127 -9.28 -4.27 -10.11
C MET A 127 -10.04 -3.02 -9.65
N CYS A 128 -11.34 -2.94 -9.89
CA CYS A 128 -12.19 -1.85 -9.38
C CYS A 128 -12.16 -1.78 -7.85
N THR A 129 -12.24 -2.93 -7.18
CA THR A 129 -12.17 -3.02 -5.73
C THR A 129 -10.81 -2.57 -5.20
N LEU A 130 -9.71 -2.99 -5.84
CA LEU A 130 -8.36 -2.57 -5.48
C LEU A 130 -8.18 -1.07 -5.68
N ALA A 131 -8.60 -0.53 -6.83
CA ALA A 131 -8.52 0.90 -7.13
C ALA A 131 -9.28 1.74 -6.10
N HIS A 132 -10.49 1.32 -5.71
CA HIS A 132 -11.26 2.01 -4.68
C HIS A 132 -10.54 2.00 -3.31
N LYS A 133 -10.00 0.85 -2.88
CA LYS A 133 -9.20 0.76 -1.64
C LYS A 133 -7.97 1.67 -1.68
N GLN A 134 -7.26 1.71 -2.81
CA GLN A 134 -6.10 2.59 -2.98
C GLN A 134 -6.49 4.06 -2.90
N GLN A 135 -7.61 4.45 -3.51
CA GLN A 135 -8.10 5.82 -3.47
C GLN A 135 -8.49 6.26 -2.06
N GLU A 136 -9.15 5.41 -1.29
CA GLU A 136 -9.46 5.67 0.12
C GLU A 136 -8.19 5.80 0.97
N LEU A 137 -7.18 4.94 0.75
CA LEU A 137 -5.90 5.04 1.44
C LEU A 137 -5.16 6.33 1.11
N ILE A 138 -5.12 6.74 -0.17
CA ILE A 138 -4.53 8.01 -0.59
C ILE A 138 -5.22 9.17 0.12
N LYS A 139 -6.56 9.19 0.18
CA LYS A 139 -7.33 10.21 0.89
C LYS A 139 -7.00 10.26 2.39
N GLN A 140 -6.86 9.10 3.04
CA GLN A 140 -6.47 9.02 4.44
C GLN A 140 -5.05 9.56 4.66
N LEU A 141 -4.07 9.16 3.82
CA LEU A 141 -2.69 9.63 3.90
C LEU A 141 -2.58 11.14 3.63
N THR A 142 -3.32 11.66 2.66
CA THR A 142 -3.37 13.10 2.39
C THR A 142 -3.90 13.86 3.60
N ASN A 143 -4.99 13.40 4.23
CA ASN A 143 -5.52 14.01 5.44
C ASN A 143 -4.53 13.94 6.63
N GLN A 144 -3.74 12.87 6.74
CA GLN A 144 -2.70 12.78 7.77
C GLN A 144 -1.54 13.74 7.49
N LEU A 145 -1.10 13.87 6.24
CA LEU A 145 -0.07 14.83 5.83
C LEU A 145 -0.50 16.27 6.10
N ASP A 146 -1.75 16.62 5.80
CA ASP A 146 -2.31 17.94 6.09
C ASP A 146 -2.27 18.24 7.60
N LYS A 147 -2.62 17.25 8.43
CA LYS A 147 -2.51 17.39 9.90
C LYS A 147 -1.06 17.55 10.38
N CYS A 148 -0.11 16.85 9.77
CA CYS A 148 1.31 16.96 10.12
C CYS A 148 1.95 18.28 9.66
N SER A 149 1.49 18.85 8.54
CA SER A 149 1.98 20.13 8.00
C SER A 149 1.29 21.35 8.63
N THR A 150 0.22 21.15 9.41
CA THR A 150 -0.54 22.22 10.05
C THR A 150 0.30 22.89 11.16
N SER A 151 0.45 24.19 11.08
CA SER A 151 1.12 24.98 12.11
C SER A 151 0.19 25.22 13.30
N TYR A 152 0.71 25.02 14.54
CA TYR A 152 0.01 25.22 15.81
C TYR A 152 0.66 26.30 16.69
N ASN A 153 1.45 27.20 16.09
CA ASN A 153 2.17 28.24 16.84
C ASN A 153 1.76 29.67 16.46
N GLY A 154 0.63 29.81 15.78
CA GLY A 154 0.12 31.12 15.33
C GLY A 154 0.88 31.70 14.13
N VAL A 155 1.73 30.91 13.47
CA VAL A 155 2.52 31.41 12.34
C VAL A 155 2.29 30.52 11.12
N LEU A 156 1.95 31.13 10.00
CA LEU A 156 1.95 30.52 8.69
C LEU A 156 2.99 31.17 7.81
N VAL A 157 3.88 30.39 7.17
CA VAL A 157 4.73 30.84 6.07
C VAL A 157 4.21 30.21 4.80
N TRP A 158 3.60 31.01 3.96
CA TRP A 158 2.92 30.59 2.75
C TRP A 158 3.76 30.88 1.52
N LYS A 159 4.22 29.82 0.82
CA LYS A 159 4.96 29.92 -0.44
C LYS A 159 3.98 29.89 -1.60
N ILE A 160 3.96 30.94 -2.41
CA ILE A 160 3.22 31.01 -3.66
C ILE A 160 4.21 30.70 -4.80
N LYS A 161 3.99 29.59 -5.49
CA LYS A 161 4.77 29.14 -6.65
C LYS A 161 4.08 29.59 -7.94
N ASP A 162 4.84 29.58 -9.04
CA ASP A 162 4.35 29.94 -10.38
C ASP A 162 3.66 31.32 -10.38
N PHE A 163 4.29 32.29 -9.70
CA PHE A 163 3.71 33.61 -9.45
C PHE A 163 3.28 34.31 -10.73
N SER A 164 4.15 34.32 -11.76
CA SER A 164 3.88 34.99 -13.04
C SER A 164 2.63 34.45 -13.72
N LYS A 165 2.50 33.13 -13.77
CA LYS A 165 1.32 32.45 -14.33
C LYS A 165 0.06 32.77 -13.54
N ARG A 166 0.13 32.66 -12.21
CA ARG A 166 -1.01 32.91 -11.31
C ARG A 166 -1.47 34.37 -11.36
N LEU A 167 -0.51 35.32 -11.46
CA LEU A 167 -0.86 36.72 -11.61
C LEU A 167 -1.55 36.99 -12.97
N GLN A 168 -1.09 36.35 -14.05
CA GLN A 168 -1.75 36.44 -15.35
C GLN A 168 -3.16 35.87 -15.32
N GLU A 169 -3.36 34.72 -14.68
CA GLU A 169 -4.68 34.13 -14.47
C GLU A 169 -5.59 35.06 -13.66
N ALA A 170 -5.08 35.65 -12.57
CA ALA A 170 -5.81 36.62 -11.75
C ALA A 170 -6.16 37.93 -12.48
N LYS A 171 -5.37 38.33 -13.47
CA LYS A 171 -5.69 39.48 -14.34
C LYS A 171 -6.75 39.16 -15.41
N SER A 172 -6.87 37.89 -15.77
CA SER A 172 -7.86 37.41 -16.76
C SER A 172 -9.20 37.02 -16.13
N GLN A 173 -9.22 36.71 -14.84
CA GLN A 173 -10.39 36.26 -14.09
C GLN A 173 -10.53 37.09 -12.82
N ASP A 174 -11.50 37.97 -12.79
CA ASP A 174 -11.78 38.84 -11.63
C ASP A 174 -12.09 37.98 -10.39
N GLY A 175 -11.56 38.44 -9.25
CA GLY A 175 -11.84 37.81 -7.95
C GLY A 175 -11.19 36.44 -7.75
N LEU A 176 -10.15 36.06 -8.54
CA LEU A 176 -9.46 34.80 -8.34
C LEU A 176 -8.74 34.77 -6.98
N GLU A 177 -9.29 33.96 -6.06
CA GLU A 177 -8.79 33.78 -4.69
C GLU A 177 -7.82 32.62 -4.62
N LEU A 178 -6.63 32.85 -4.06
CA LEU A 178 -5.73 31.81 -3.59
C LEU A 178 -5.95 31.61 -2.10
N VAL A 179 -6.10 30.35 -1.68
CA VAL A 179 -6.40 29.98 -0.30
C VAL A 179 -5.23 29.19 0.28
N SER A 180 -4.81 29.54 1.50
CA SER A 180 -3.72 28.86 2.19
C SER A 180 -4.17 27.53 2.82
N ALA A 181 -3.21 26.69 3.25
CA ALA A 181 -3.48 25.68 4.25
C ALA A 181 -3.99 26.34 5.54
N THR A 182 -4.81 25.63 6.31
CA THR A 182 -5.26 26.09 7.63
C THR A 182 -4.14 26.01 8.65
N PHE A 183 -4.12 26.92 9.60
CA PHE A 183 -3.20 26.91 10.74
C PHE A 183 -3.94 27.28 12.02
N TYR A 184 -3.31 27.05 13.16
CA TYR A 184 -3.92 27.30 14.46
C TYR A 184 -3.06 28.25 15.28
N THR A 185 -3.70 29.06 16.13
CA THR A 185 -3.00 29.97 17.05
C THR A 185 -2.23 29.23 18.14
N SER A 186 -2.69 28.04 18.50
CA SER A 186 -2.04 27.07 19.41
C SER A 186 -2.61 25.68 19.12
N GLN A 187 -2.12 24.64 19.81
CA GLN A 187 -2.61 23.27 19.67
C GLN A 187 -4.13 23.13 19.86
N TYR A 188 -4.71 23.96 20.71
CA TYR A 188 -6.14 24.00 21.01
C TYR A 188 -6.76 25.36 20.70
N GLY A 189 -6.13 26.12 19.82
CA GLY A 189 -6.50 27.50 19.52
C GLY A 189 -7.44 27.66 18.34
N TYR A 190 -7.58 28.90 17.91
CA TYR A 190 -8.44 29.29 16.79
C TYR A 190 -7.89 28.74 15.49
N LYS A 191 -8.79 28.20 14.65
CA LYS A 191 -8.49 27.72 13.30
C LYS A 191 -8.59 28.87 12.32
N ILE A 192 -7.51 29.13 11.58
CA ILE A 192 -7.40 30.27 10.69
C ILE A 192 -6.96 29.81 9.30
N GLN A 193 -7.44 30.50 8.28
CA GLN A 193 -7.04 30.34 6.91
C GLN A 193 -6.78 31.71 6.31
N ALA A 194 -5.76 31.82 5.46
CA ALA A 194 -5.47 33.06 4.75
C ALA A 194 -5.95 32.99 3.30
N SER A 195 -6.37 34.13 2.78
CA SER A 195 -6.74 34.35 1.38
C SER A 195 -5.87 35.41 0.77
N LEU A 196 -5.49 35.22 -0.48
CA LEU A 196 -4.66 36.14 -1.27
C LEU A 196 -5.29 36.35 -2.64
N PHE A 197 -5.45 37.61 -3.02
CA PHE A 197 -5.84 38.02 -4.36
C PHE A 197 -4.66 38.70 -5.01
N LEU A 198 -4.03 38.05 -5.97
CA LEU A 198 -2.82 38.58 -6.62
C LEU A 198 -3.11 39.83 -7.46
N ASN A 199 -4.28 39.94 -8.06
CA ASN A 199 -4.74 41.14 -8.79
C ASN A 199 -5.66 42.04 -7.97
N GLY A 200 -5.69 41.84 -6.64
CA GLY A 200 -6.47 42.62 -5.72
C GLY A 200 -7.94 42.22 -5.60
N ASN A 201 -8.58 42.81 -4.62
CA ASN A 201 -10.01 42.61 -4.34
C ASN A 201 -10.57 43.90 -3.74
N GLY A 202 -11.80 44.27 -4.10
CA GLY A 202 -12.44 45.49 -3.65
C GLY A 202 -11.61 46.75 -4.00
N GLY A 203 -11.28 47.56 -2.99
CA GLY A 203 -10.54 48.82 -3.23
C GLY A 203 -9.08 48.65 -3.73
N GLY A 204 -8.53 47.44 -3.76
CA GLY A 204 -7.19 47.10 -4.26
C GLY A 204 -7.17 46.50 -5.66
N GLU A 205 -8.34 46.27 -6.26
CA GLU A 205 -8.51 45.59 -7.54
C GLU A 205 -7.68 46.28 -8.66
N ASN A 206 -7.01 45.43 -9.49
CA ASN A 206 -6.15 45.83 -10.60
C ASN A 206 -4.91 46.69 -10.23
N SER A 207 -4.66 46.96 -8.95
CA SER A 207 -3.57 47.86 -8.52
C SER A 207 -2.69 47.25 -7.41
N HIS A 208 -3.23 46.42 -6.56
CA HIS A 208 -2.54 45.89 -5.39
C HIS A 208 -2.74 44.38 -5.29
N MET A 209 -1.89 43.71 -4.53
CA MET A 209 -2.23 42.43 -3.91
C MET A 209 -3.10 42.72 -2.70
N SER A 210 -4.15 41.86 -2.47
CA SER A 210 -4.99 41.93 -1.28
C SER A 210 -4.84 40.65 -0.46
N VAL A 211 -4.80 40.80 0.87
CA VAL A 211 -4.64 39.66 1.79
C VAL A 211 -5.66 39.73 2.92
N TYR A 212 -6.21 38.58 3.25
CA TYR A 212 -7.23 38.45 4.30
C TYR A 212 -6.98 37.20 5.16
N ILE A 213 -7.57 37.16 6.36
CA ILE A 213 -7.76 35.93 7.13
C ILE A 213 -9.24 35.63 7.27
N LYS A 214 -9.54 34.34 7.39
CA LYS A 214 -10.86 33.81 7.79
C LYS A 214 -10.69 32.99 9.04
N ILE A 215 -11.53 33.21 10.05
CA ILE A 215 -11.59 32.31 11.23
C ILE A 215 -12.60 31.23 10.89
N LEU A 216 -12.12 30.00 10.86
CA LEU A 216 -12.94 28.84 10.47
C LEU A 216 -13.48 28.13 11.71
N PRO A 217 -14.59 27.40 11.59
CA PRO A 217 -15.06 26.52 12.65
C PRO A 217 -13.97 25.53 13.05
N GLY A 218 -13.63 25.52 14.34
CA GLY A 218 -12.60 24.68 14.93
C GLY A 218 -13.16 23.73 15.98
N GLU A 219 -12.43 22.67 16.26
CA GLU A 219 -12.82 21.64 17.22
C GLU A 219 -12.95 22.19 18.66
N TYR A 220 -12.16 23.23 18.97
CA TYR A 220 -12.04 23.79 20.30
C TYR A 220 -12.82 25.10 20.52
N ASP A 221 -13.63 25.53 19.55
CA ASP A 221 -14.35 26.82 19.59
C ASP A 221 -15.25 26.99 20.83
N SER A 222 -15.73 25.88 21.42
CA SER A 222 -16.57 25.89 22.61
C SER A 222 -15.84 26.31 23.88
N ILE A 223 -14.52 26.16 23.90
CA ILE A 223 -13.68 26.53 25.07
C ILE A 223 -12.84 27.79 24.83
N LEU A 224 -12.86 28.33 23.61
CA LEU A 224 -12.15 29.55 23.26
C LEU A 224 -12.95 30.80 23.68
N LYS A 225 -12.21 31.90 23.95
CA LYS A 225 -12.80 33.18 24.25
C LYS A 225 -13.22 33.92 23.00
N TRP A 226 -14.48 34.28 22.91
CA TRP A 226 -15.01 35.06 21.78
C TRP A 226 -15.46 36.45 22.24
N PRO A 227 -15.38 37.48 21.37
CA PRO A 227 -14.86 37.49 20.02
C PRO A 227 -13.31 37.32 19.95
N PHE A 228 -12.80 36.92 18.80
CA PHE A 228 -11.35 36.83 18.54
C PHE A 228 -10.70 38.23 18.66
N LYS A 229 -9.61 38.34 19.42
CA LYS A 229 -8.99 39.64 19.77
C LYS A 229 -7.47 39.67 19.53
N HIS A 230 -6.89 38.63 18.94
CA HIS A 230 -5.45 38.56 18.75
C HIS A 230 -5.00 39.41 17.59
N THR A 231 -3.93 40.17 17.78
CA THR A 231 -3.31 40.95 16.69
C THR A 231 -2.86 40.03 15.56
N VAL A 232 -3.19 40.41 14.35
CA VAL A 232 -2.80 39.69 13.11
C VAL A 232 -1.86 40.54 12.32
N SER A 233 -0.73 39.96 11.91
CA SER A 233 0.27 40.63 11.07
C SER A 233 0.49 39.84 9.80
N PHE A 234 0.52 40.53 8.66
CA PHE A 234 0.91 40.01 7.36
C PHE A 234 2.27 40.59 6.98
N THR A 235 3.14 39.74 6.51
CA THR A 235 4.47 40.16 6.07
C THR A 235 4.74 39.59 4.70
N LEU A 236 4.98 40.47 3.71
CA LEU A 236 5.58 40.06 2.44
C LEU A 236 7.09 39.99 2.66
N LEU A 237 7.68 38.82 2.48
CA LEU A 237 9.10 38.60 2.74
C LEU A 237 9.93 39.05 1.53
N ASP A 238 10.91 39.90 1.78
CA ASP A 238 11.96 40.24 0.83
C ASP A 238 13.00 39.10 0.83
N GLN A 239 13.24 38.51 -0.33
CA GLN A 239 14.15 37.38 -0.55
C GLN A 239 15.59 37.86 -0.89
N ALA A 240 16.01 39.01 -0.36
CA ALA A 240 17.38 39.51 -0.49
C ALA A 240 18.39 38.49 0.08
N ASP A 241 19.60 38.41 -0.51
CA ASP A 241 20.63 37.44 -0.14
C ASP A 241 21.12 37.56 1.30
N THR A 242 21.09 38.80 1.84
CA THR A 242 21.43 39.04 3.24
C THR A 242 20.23 39.55 4.04
N ARG A 243 20.12 39.11 5.30
CA ARG A 243 19.06 39.61 6.20
C ARG A 243 19.12 41.10 6.47
N ARG A 244 20.31 41.70 6.36
CA ARG A 244 20.50 43.15 6.59
C ARG A 244 19.89 44.01 5.48
N ASP A 245 19.86 43.44 4.26
CA ASP A 245 19.36 44.15 3.09
C ASP A 245 17.88 43.88 2.83
N ALA A 246 17.33 42.86 3.50
CA ALA A 246 15.94 42.51 3.39
C ALA A 246 15.03 43.58 4.00
N CYS A 247 14.09 44.06 3.21
CA CYS A 247 13.09 45.04 3.63
C CYS A 247 11.70 44.45 3.44
N ASN A 248 11.21 43.76 4.46
CA ASN A 248 9.89 43.17 4.46
C ASN A 248 8.79 44.24 4.50
N ILE A 249 7.68 44.02 3.81
CA ILE A 249 6.48 44.85 3.95
C ILE A 249 5.59 44.16 5.03
N VAL A 250 5.25 44.93 6.06
CA VAL A 250 4.48 44.44 7.21
C VAL A 250 3.26 45.33 7.42
N GLU A 251 2.09 44.69 7.43
CA GLU A 251 0.82 45.30 7.81
C GLU A 251 0.20 44.48 8.96
N SER A 252 -0.42 45.18 9.89
CA SER A 252 -1.03 44.53 11.03
C SER A 252 -2.31 45.22 11.47
N PHE A 253 -3.25 44.47 12.01
CA PHE A 253 -4.46 44.99 12.61
C PHE A 253 -4.79 44.33 13.94
N ILE A 254 -5.54 45.05 14.78
CA ILE A 254 -6.17 44.53 15.98
C ILE A 254 -7.65 44.31 15.65
N PRO A 255 -8.21 43.10 15.84
CA PRO A 255 -9.61 42.84 15.56
C PRO A 255 -10.54 43.73 16.38
N ASP A 256 -11.51 44.35 15.72
CA ASP A 256 -12.60 45.03 16.40
C ASP A 256 -13.63 43.97 16.87
N PRO A 257 -13.88 43.88 18.21
CA PRO A 257 -14.76 42.87 18.75
C PRO A 257 -16.22 42.99 18.34
N THR A 258 -16.62 44.09 17.72
CA THR A 258 -17.99 44.30 17.24
C THR A 258 -18.25 43.71 15.85
N TRP A 259 -17.19 43.41 15.13
CA TRP A 259 -17.30 42.94 13.75
C TRP A 259 -17.62 41.45 13.69
N GLN A 260 -18.52 41.08 12.77
CA GLN A 260 -18.99 39.71 12.58
C GLN A 260 -17.86 38.74 12.21
N ASN A 261 -16.84 39.23 11.47
CA ASN A 261 -15.66 38.45 11.09
C ASN A 261 -14.90 37.82 12.27
N PHE A 262 -15.05 38.38 13.46
CA PHE A 262 -14.31 37.98 14.67
C PHE A 262 -15.18 37.32 15.73
N GLN A 263 -16.50 37.18 15.45
CA GLN A 263 -17.40 36.41 16.29
C GLN A 263 -17.14 34.90 16.14
N ARG A 264 -17.69 34.11 17.05
CA ARG A 264 -17.61 32.65 16.94
C ARG A 264 -18.21 32.20 15.61
N PRO A 265 -17.46 31.46 14.77
CA PRO A 265 -17.93 31.08 13.45
C PRO A 265 -19.16 30.18 13.52
N SER A 266 -20.16 30.45 12.68
CA SER A 266 -21.27 29.55 12.44
C SER A 266 -20.85 28.42 11.49
N LYS A 267 -21.65 27.36 11.39
CA LYS A 267 -21.36 26.23 10.48
C LYS A 267 -21.59 26.59 8.99
N GLU A 268 -22.09 27.78 8.73
CA GLU A 268 -22.34 28.23 7.35
C GLU A 268 -21.05 28.71 6.69
N PRO A 269 -20.83 28.37 5.38
CA PRO A 269 -19.54 28.55 4.72
C PRO A 269 -19.19 30.00 4.35
N ASP A 270 -20.06 30.98 4.51
CA ASP A 270 -19.91 32.33 3.99
C ASP A 270 -19.37 33.35 5.01
N GLN A 271 -18.30 33.01 5.69
CA GLN A 271 -17.61 34.02 6.47
C GLN A 271 -16.69 34.89 5.57
N LEU A 272 -16.98 36.18 5.58
CA LEU A 272 -16.14 37.19 4.96
C LEU A 272 -14.77 37.23 5.64
N GLY A 273 -13.70 37.21 4.85
CA GLY A 273 -12.37 37.47 5.34
C GLY A 273 -12.20 38.91 5.83
N PHE A 274 -11.26 39.14 6.73
CA PHE A 274 -10.83 40.48 7.14
C PHE A 274 -9.33 40.64 6.91
N GLY A 275 -8.92 41.81 6.36
CA GLY A 275 -7.52 42.08 6.02
C GLY A 275 -7.33 43.38 5.27
N PHE A 276 -6.36 43.40 4.36
CA PHE A 276 -5.91 44.58 3.64
C PHE A 276 -6.22 44.43 2.13
N PRO A 277 -7.27 45.17 1.62
CA PRO A 277 -7.54 45.24 0.18
C PRO A 277 -6.37 45.84 -0.61
N LYS A 278 -5.63 46.77 -0.01
CA LYS A 278 -4.45 47.44 -0.58
C LYS A 278 -3.19 47.04 0.17
N PHE A 279 -2.88 45.72 0.21
CA PHE A 279 -1.73 45.25 0.95
C PHE A 279 -0.39 45.67 0.34
N VAL A 280 -0.17 45.38 -0.94
CA VAL A 280 1.07 45.72 -1.63
C VAL A 280 0.75 46.19 -3.06
N PRO A 281 1.16 47.40 -3.47
CA PRO A 281 1.03 47.84 -4.85
C PRO A 281 1.81 46.92 -5.79
N HIS A 282 1.28 46.61 -6.96
CA HIS A 282 1.97 45.77 -7.95
C HIS A 282 3.33 46.35 -8.36
N GLU A 283 3.48 47.69 -8.41
CA GLU A 283 4.71 48.39 -8.74
C GLU A 283 5.84 48.04 -7.74
N MET A 284 5.52 47.84 -6.47
CA MET A 284 6.53 47.54 -5.45
C MET A 284 7.10 46.14 -5.58
N LEU A 285 6.36 45.20 -6.20
CA LEU A 285 6.81 43.81 -6.35
C LEU A 285 8.07 43.71 -7.23
N SER A 286 8.25 44.59 -8.16
CA SER A 286 9.42 44.68 -9.06
C SER A 286 10.58 45.52 -8.52
N GLN A 287 10.36 46.29 -7.45
CA GLN A 287 11.39 47.21 -6.91
C GLN A 287 12.44 46.50 -6.05
N ARG A 288 12.13 45.33 -5.54
CA ARG A 288 12.99 44.52 -4.66
C ARG A 288 12.83 43.01 -4.95
N HIS A 289 13.40 42.18 -4.11
CA HIS A 289 13.40 40.72 -4.28
C HIS A 289 12.17 40.02 -3.66
N TYR A 290 10.99 40.67 -3.73
CA TYR A 290 9.76 40.03 -3.22
C TYR A 290 9.33 38.82 -4.05
N VAL A 291 9.60 38.86 -5.35
CA VAL A 291 9.43 37.72 -6.27
C VAL A 291 10.81 37.28 -6.73
N ARG A 292 11.18 36.06 -6.38
CA ARG A 292 12.42 35.39 -6.78
C ARG A 292 12.15 33.95 -7.19
N ASP A 293 12.78 33.49 -8.27
CA ASP A 293 12.57 32.15 -8.83
C ASP A 293 11.08 31.82 -9.05
N ASP A 294 10.34 32.82 -9.56
CA ASP A 294 8.89 32.79 -9.78
C ASP A 294 8.06 32.40 -8.53
N CYS A 295 8.58 32.71 -7.34
CA CYS A 295 7.94 32.46 -6.05
C CYS A 295 7.91 33.73 -5.20
N LEU A 296 6.87 33.87 -4.37
CA LEU A 296 6.83 34.83 -3.26
C LEU A 296 6.44 34.14 -1.96
N PHE A 297 6.74 34.78 -0.84
CA PHE A 297 6.42 34.27 0.49
C PHE A 297 5.64 35.30 1.29
N ILE A 298 4.50 34.90 1.81
CA ILE A 298 3.72 35.67 2.77
C ILE A 298 3.78 34.96 4.11
N LYS A 299 4.18 35.68 5.14
CA LYS A 299 4.12 35.22 6.52
C LYS A 299 2.94 35.86 7.22
N ILE A 300 2.07 35.05 7.78
CA ILE A 300 0.97 35.49 8.63
C ILE A 300 1.33 35.11 10.07
N ARG A 301 1.19 36.04 10.98
CA ARG A 301 1.41 35.81 12.40
C ARG A 301 0.24 36.35 13.21
N VAL A 302 -0.28 35.48 14.07
CA VAL A 302 -1.22 35.82 15.13
C VAL A 302 -0.45 35.87 16.45
N ASP A 303 -0.52 37.00 17.14
CA ASP A 303 0.23 37.17 18.38
C ASP A 303 -0.43 36.37 19.54
N PRO A 304 0.23 35.34 20.07
CA PRO A 304 -0.30 34.55 21.16
C PRO A 304 -0.21 35.24 22.54
N SER A 305 0.52 36.35 22.65
CA SER A 305 0.86 36.98 23.93
C SER A 305 -0.33 37.48 24.74
N ARG A 306 -1.55 37.49 24.14
CA ARG A 306 -2.81 37.82 24.84
C ARG A 306 -3.70 36.60 25.09
N ASN A 307 -3.21 35.39 24.88
CA ASN A 307 -3.86 34.20 25.42
C ASN A 307 -3.65 34.19 26.92
N VAL A 308 -4.54 34.82 27.63
CA VAL A 308 -4.58 34.65 29.11
C VAL A 308 -4.91 33.17 29.32
N ALA A 309 -3.90 32.42 29.78
CA ALA A 309 -4.08 31.06 30.21
C ALA A 309 -5.26 31.00 31.19
N VAL A 310 -6.12 30.03 30.99
CA VAL A 310 -7.09 29.60 32.00
C VAL A 310 -6.33 28.87 33.09
#